data_aed1a34f85e076b674b55c4976dbb9d1
#
_entry.id   aed1a34f85e076b674b55c4976dbb9d1
#
_cell.length_a   1.000
_cell.length_b   1.000
_cell.length_c   1.000
_cell.angle_alpha   90.00
_cell.angle_beta   90.00
_cell.angle_gamma   90.00
#
_symmetry.space_group_name_H-M   'P 1'
#
loop_
_entity.id
_entity.type
_entity.pdbx_description
1 polymer ?
#
loop_
_entity_poly.entity_id
_entity_poly.type
_entity_poly.pdbx_seq_one_letter_code
_entity_poly.pdbx_strand_id
1 'polypeptide(L)'
;MSRRRQHGFTLVELLLALTIVGALMAIAFGGLRVAVASWQRGEDRAETHQHVRSVALTLARALSATYPYRASRSLAPEPVVLFTGSERRVEFVTQTAPFPFAIPIAFTAVVFSFDETGEGLVVSQRPLPNQDPFDKAEVVYRDATVTSLKLSYMDDSSGWKDTWDGAEARATPRAVKLTVTTTLNGRVAALPPLTVSLPIAPPQ
;
A
#
# COMPACT_ATOMS: atom_id res chain seq x y z
N MET A 1 55.74 1.00 -63.68
CA MET A 1 54.33 1.18 -63.35
C MET A 1 53.69 -0.21 -63.12
N SER A 2 53.51 -0.59 -61.89
CA SER A 2 52.91 -1.92 -61.54
C SER A 2 51.38 -1.75 -61.55
N ARG A 3 50.72 -2.43 -62.48
CA ARG A 3 49.24 -2.53 -62.49
C ARG A 3 48.80 -3.41 -61.35
N ARG A 4 48.23 -2.81 -60.28
CA ARG A 4 47.51 -3.54 -59.24
C ARG A 4 46.33 -4.28 -59.90
N ARG A 5 46.33 -5.63 -59.84
CA ARG A 5 45.18 -6.43 -60.24
C ARG A 5 44.05 -6.13 -59.32
N GLN A 6 42.98 -5.54 -59.82
CA GLN A 6 41.71 -5.37 -59.10
C GLN A 6 41.04 -6.78 -59.07
N HIS A 7 40.98 -7.41 -57.90
CA HIS A 7 40.18 -8.60 -57.69
C HIS A 7 38.74 -8.13 -57.40
N GLY A 8 37.84 -8.46 -58.29
CA GLY A 8 36.40 -8.25 -58.05
C GLY A 8 35.86 -9.33 -57.11
N PHE A 9 34.89 -8.96 -56.27
CA PHE A 9 34.20 -9.89 -55.39
C PHE A 9 33.46 -10.94 -56.20
N THR A 10 33.53 -12.20 -55.74
CA THR A 10 32.75 -13.28 -56.34
C THR A 10 31.30 -13.25 -55.79
N LEU A 11 30.37 -13.72 -56.60
CA LEU A 11 28.95 -13.80 -56.22
C LEU A 11 28.72 -14.68 -54.97
N VAL A 12 29.56 -15.75 -54.83
CA VAL A 12 29.55 -16.66 -53.66
C VAL A 12 30.02 -15.96 -52.40
N GLU A 13 31.01 -15.08 -52.47
CA GLU A 13 31.57 -14.34 -51.35
C GLU A 13 30.52 -13.31 -50.82
N LEU A 14 29.77 -12.72 -51.72
CA LEU A 14 28.70 -11.79 -51.40
C LEU A 14 27.50 -12.50 -50.76
N LEU A 15 27.13 -13.70 -51.25
CA LEU A 15 26.11 -14.56 -50.64
C LEU A 15 26.53 -15.01 -49.24
N LEU A 16 27.80 -15.44 -49.06
CA LEU A 16 28.32 -15.86 -47.77
C LEU A 16 28.34 -14.71 -46.77
N ALA A 17 28.77 -13.53 -47.17
CA ALA A 17 28.74 -12.36 -46.34
C ALA A 17 27.32 -11.98 -45.89
N LEU A 18 26.35 -12.05 -46.81
CA LEU A 18 24.94 -11.73 -46.52
C LEU A 18 24.32 -12.75 -45.54
N THR A 19 24.65 -14.04 -45.71
CA THR A 19 24.16 -15.08 -44.77
C THR A 19 24.75 -14.92 -43.37
N ILE A 20 26.05 -14.60 -43.27
CA ILE A 20 26.68 -14.33 -41.96
C ILE A 20 26.08 -13.10 -41.29
N VAL A 21 25.90 -12.02 -42.01
CA VAL A 21 25.28 -10.79 -41.50
C VAL A 21 23.83 -11.07 -41.07
N GLY A 22 23.06 -11.81 -41.87
CA GLY A 22 21.70 -12.23 -41.52
C GLY A 22 21.64 -13.07 -40.25
N ALA A 23 22.57 -14.03 -40.11
CA ALA A 23 22.67 -14.87 -38.90
C ALA A 23 23.05 -14.03 -37.66
N LEU A 24 23.99 -13.10 -37.76
CA LEU A 24 24.37 -12.19 -36.67
C LEU A 24 23.21 -11.28 -36.28
N MET A 25 22.48 -10.73 -37.23
CA MET A 25 21.28 -9.94 -36.98
C MET A 25 20.20 -10.75 -36.26
N ALA A 26 19.95 -11.97 -36.69
CA ALA A 26 18.96 -12.85 -36.03
C ALA A 26 19.32 -13.12 -34.56
N ILE A 27 20.60 -13.38 -34.26
CA ILE A 27 21.09 -13.57 -32.89
C ILE A 27 20.97 -12.29 -32.09
N ALA A 28 21.36 -11.14 -32.65
CA ALA A 28 21.26 -9.83 -31.97
C ALA A 28 19.82 -9.45 -31.63
N PHE A 29 18.90 -9.61 -32.57
CA PHE A 29 17.47 -9.36 -32.32
C PHE A 29 16.85 -10.34 -31.34
N GLY A 30 17.26 -11.64 -31.39
CA GLY A 30 16.85 -12.63 -30.40
C GLY A 30 17.28 -12.26 -28.99
N GLY A 31 18.55 -11.88 -28.81
CA GLY A 31 19.09 -11.42 -27.54
C GLY A 31 18.42 -10.16 -27.03
N LEU A 32 18.17 -9.20 -27.90
CA LEU A 32 17.46 -7.97 -27.53
C LEU A 32 16.03 -8.24 -27.02
N ARG A 33 15.28 -9.14 -27.69
CA ARG A 33 13.93 -9.51 -27.23
C ARG A 33 13.95 -10.13 -25.83
N VAL A 34 14.91 -11.02 -25.55
CA VAL A 34 15.05 -11.63 -24.22
C VAL A 34 15.42 -10.57 -23.17
N ALA A 35 16.32 -9.65 -23.49
CA ALA A 35 16.71 -8.55 -22.59
C ALA A 35 15.53 -7.65 -22.24
N VAL A 36 14.76 -7.20 -23.23
CA VAL A 36 13.58 -6.36 -23.03
C VAL A 36 12.51 -7.10 -22.20
N ALA A 37 12.22 -8.35 -22.52
CA ALA A 37 11.26 -9.15 -21.75
C ALA A 37 11.71 -9.41 -20.30
N SER A 38 13.01 -9.48 -20.04
CA SER A 38 13.56 -9.63 -18.69
C SER A 38 13.47 -8.32 -17.90
N TRP A 39 13.70 -7.19 -18.57
CA TRP A 39 13.55 -5.87 -17.96
C TRP A 39 12.11 -5.60 -17.55
N GLN A 40 11.15 -5.80 -18.45
CA GLN A 40 9.72 -5.63 -18.16
C GLN A 40 9.27 -6.49 -16.97
N ARG A 41 9.72 -7.74 -16.88
CA ARG A 41 9.41 -8.61 -15.72
C ARG A 41 10.00 -8.09 -14.40
N GLY A 42 11.17 -7.45 -14.47
CA GLY A 42 11.81 -6.82 -13.31
C GLY A 42 11.04 -5.57 -12.85
N GLU A 43 10.63 -4.74 -13.80
CA GLU A 43 9.88 -3.51 -13.57
C GLU A 43 8.51 -3.80 -12.92
N ASP A 44 7.73 -4.73 -13.47
CA ASP A 44 6.44 -5.15 -12.90
C ASP A 44 6.57 -5.66 -11.46
N ARG A 45 7.66 -6.38 -11.13
CA ARG A 45 7.93 -6.83 -9.76
C ARG A 45 8.20 -5.68 -8.82
N ALA A 46 9.04 -4.73 -9.25
CA ALA A 46 9.37 -3.56 -8.47
C ALA A 46 8.11 -2.72 -8.20
N GLU A 47 7.27 -2.52 -9.22
CA GLU A 47 6.01 -1.78 -9.11
C GLU A 47 5.06 -2.43 -8.09
N THR A 48 4.84 -3.74 -8.17
CA THR A 48 3.94 -4.46 -7.25
C THR A 48 4.42 -4.35 -5.80
N HIS A 49 5.72 -4.51 -5.55
CA HIS A 49 6.29 -4.36 -4.20
C HIS A 49 6.26 -2.91 -3.70
N GLN A 50 6.49 -1.95 -4.58
CA GLN A 50 6.43 -0.54 -4.23
C GLN A 50 4.99 -0.12 -3.89
N HIS A 51 4.00 -0.64 -4.61
CA HIS A 51 2.60 -0.38 -4.36
C HIS A 51 2.16 -0.87 -2.97
N VAL A 52 2.35 -2.17 -2.64
CA VAL A 52 1.99 -2.71 -1.33
C VAL A 52 2.70 -1.97 -0.18
N ARG A 53 3.97 -1.58 -0.40
CA ARG A 53 4.73 -0.80 0.58
C ARG A 53 4.13 0.60 0.78
N SER A 54 3.74 1.27 -0.29
CA SER A 54 3.10 2.60 -0.23
C SER A 54 1.79 2.55 0.55
N VAL A 55 0.93 1.58 0.26
CA VAL A 55 -0.33 1.37 0.98
C VAL A 55 -0.03 1.13 2.47
N ALA A 56 0.81 0.16 2.80
CA ALA A 56 1.12 -0.18 4.19
C ALA A 56 1.71 1.01 4.98
N LEU A 57 2.60 1.80 4.35
CA LEU A 57 3.19 2.98 4.98
C LEU A 57 2.17 4.11 5.20
N THR A 58 1.23 4.30 4.28
CA THR A 58 0.15 5.30 4.43
C THR A 58 -0.74 4.95 5.63
N LEU A 59 -1.16 3.68 5.74
CA LEU A 59 -1.93 3.19 6.87
C LEU A 59 -1.13 3.33 8.19
N ALA A 60 0.14 2.91 8.18
CA ALA A 60 1.00 2.97 9.35
C ALA A 60 1.24 4.40 9.86
N ARG A 61 1.44 5.36 8.96
CA ARG A 61 1.61 6.78 9.33
C ARG A 61 0.36 7.35 10.01
N ALA A 62 -0.81 7.09 9.46
CA ALA A 62 -2.06 7.54 10.05
C ALA A 62 -2.29 6.90 11.42
N LEU A 63 -2.01 5.59 11.57
CA LEU A 63 -2.09 4.87 12.84
C LEU A 63 -1.07 5.38 13.87
N SER A 64 0.17 5.63 13.47
CA SER A 64 1.21 6.13 14.40
C SER A 64 0.91 7.52 14.98
N ALA A 65 0.10 8.32 14.29
CA ALA A 65 -0.37 9.62 14.73
C ALA A 65 -1.75 9.56 15.43
N THR A 66 -2.20 8.36 15.84
CA THR A 66 -3.45 8.19 16.57
C THR A 66 -3.44 9.05 17.84
N TYR A 67 -4.56 9.71 18.08
CA TYR A 67 -4.79 10.49 19.29
C TYR A 67 -5.97 9.89 20.06
N PRO A 68 -5.88 9.69 21.40
CA PRO A 68 -6.95 9.13 22.22
C PRO A 68 -8.05 10.19 22.44
N TYR A 69 -8.70 10.58 21.34
CA TYR A 69 -9.74 11.59 21.32
C TYR A 69 -10.96 11.11 22.09
N ARG A 70 -11.48 11.95 23.00
CA ARG A 70 -12.68 11.65 23.78
C ARG A 70 -13.82 12.52 23.30
N ALA A 71 -14.93 11.91 22.98
CA ALA A 71 -16.16 12.61 22.63
C ALA A 71 -17.37 11.80 23.09
N SER A 72 -18.47 12.51 23.34
CA SER A 72 -19.75 11.85 23.58
C SER A 72 -20.25 11.24 22.27
N ARG A 73 -20.61 9.96 22.29
CA ARG A 73 -21.43 9.36 21.22
C ARG A 73 -22.89 9.72 21.49
N SER A 74 -23.70 9.91 20.44
CA SER A 74 -25.06 10.48 20.45
C SER A 74 -26.00 10.07 21.58
N LEU A 75 -25.76 8.95 22.26
CA LEU A 75 -26.61 8.42 23.33
C LEU A 75 -25.85 8.16 24.64
N ALA A 76 -24.53 8.36 24.70
CA ALA A 76 -23.73 8.18 25.90
C ALA A 76 -23.41 9.54 26.56
N PRO A 77 -23.81 9.79 27.79
CA PRO A 77 -23.55 11.07 28.46
C PRO A 77 -22.07 11.26 28.80
N GLU A 78 -21.29 10.19 28.94
CA GLU A 78 -19.86 10.24 29.25
C GLU A 78 -19.00 10.20 27.99
N PRO A 79 -17.92 11.02 27.92
CA PRO A 79 -16.99 10.97 26.80
C PRO A 79 -16.23 9.63 26.75
N VAL A 80 -16.30 8.96 25.62
CA VAL A 80 -15.59 7.71 25.34
C VAL A 80 -14.41 7.93 24.42
N VAL A 81 -13.40 7.06 24.50
CA VAL A 81 -12.27 7.07 23.57
C VAL A 81 -12.75 6.60 22.19
N LEU A 82 -12.54 7.43 21.18
CA LEU A 82 -12.95 7.15 19.80
C LEU A 82 -11.90 6.25 19.12
N PHE A 83 -11.91 4.97 19.45
CA PHE A 83 -11.13 3.93 18.79
C PHE A 83 -11.92 2.63 18.82
N THR A 84 -12.19 2.07 17.64
CA THR A 84 -12.86 0.76 17.52
C THR A 84 -12.18 -0.04 16.43
N GLY A 85 -11.91 -1.31 16.67
CA GLY A 85 -11.21 -2.16 15.72
C GLY A 85 -11.74 -3.58 15.64
N SER A 86 -11.70 -4.14 14.45
CA SER A 86 -11.90 -5.54 14.13
C SER A 86 -10.78 -6.02 13.20
N GLU A 87 -10.77 -7.29 12.82
CA GLU A 87 -9.73 -7.82 11.92
C GLU A 87 -9.63 -7.08 10.57
N ARG A 88 -10.74 -6.49 10.08
CA ARG A 88 -10.83 -5.90 8.74
C ARG A 88 -11.26 -4.44 8.72
N ARG A 89 -11.50 -3.88 9.88
CA ARG A 89 -11.95 -2.49 10.01
C ARG A 89 -11.35 -1.87 11.26
N VAL A 90 -10.86 -0.64 11.14
CA VAL A 90 -10.43 0.17 12.27
C VAL A 90 -10.94 1.60 12.12
N GLU A 91 -11.49 2.13 13.19
CA GLU A 91 -11.97 3.49 13.35
C GLU A 91 -11.17 4.18 14.43
N PHE A 92 -10.55 5.29 14.12
CA PHE A 92 -9.68 6.01 15.06
C PHE A 92 -9.60 7.50 14.71
N VAL A 93 -9.10 8.27 15.66
CA VAL A 93 -8.81 9.69 15.43
C VAL A 93 -7.29 9.86 15.31
N THR A 94 -6.86 10.63 14.32
CA THR A 94 -5.45 10.91 14.05
C THR A 94 -5.18 12.40 13.93
N GLN A 95 -3.96 12.80 14.24
CA GLN A 95 -3.44 14.16 13.97
C GLN A 95 -2.85 14.29 12.55
N THR A 96 -2.61 13.16 11.88
CA THR A 96 -2.10 13.15 10.51
C THR A 96 -3.07 12.38 9.62
N ALA A 97 -3.92 13.14 8.90
CA ALA A 97 -4.85 12.54 7.94
C ALA A 97 -4.08 11.75 6.87
N PRO A 98 -4.53 10.54 6.50
CA PRO A 98 -3.90 9.76 5.43
C PRO A 98 -3.96 10.47 4.07
N PHE A 99 -5.00 11.26 3.86
CA PHE A 99 -5.17 12.14 2.70
C PHE A 99 -5.37 13.58 3.17
N PRO A 100 -4.55 14.54 2.69
CA PRO A 100 -4.58 15.90 3.20
C PRO A 100 -5.87 16.62 2.82
N PHE A 101 -6.35 17.48 3.72
CA PHE A 101 -7.42 18.43 3.42
C PHE A 101 -6.85 19.71 2.79
N ALA A 102 -7.72 20.47 2.12
CA ALA A 102 -7.35 21.78 1.55
C ALA A 102 -6.96 22.81 2.63
N ILE A 103 -7.45 22.62 3.85
CA ILE A 103 -7.13 23.47 5.01
C ILE A 103 -6.53 22.62 6.13
N PRO A 104 -5.65 23.17 6.97
CA PRO A 104 -5.10 22.46 8.12
C PRO A 104 -6.21 22.02 9.10
N ILE A 105 -6.24 20.73 9.41
CA ILE A 105 -7.18 20.12 10.37
C ILE A 105 -6.37 19.49 11.49
N ALA A 106 -6.69 19.84 12.74
CA ALA A 106 -5.97 19.35 13.91
C ALA A 106 -6.22 17.85 14.18
N PHE A 107 -7.48 17.43 14.03
CA PHE A 107 -7.90 16.04 14.27
C PHE A 107 -8.82 15.54 13.17
N THR A 108 -8.60 14.34 12.74
CA THR A 108 -9.36 13.66 11.69
C THR A 108 -9.84 12.30 12.19
N ALA A 109 -11.12 12.05 12.10
CA ALA A 109 -11.67 10.70 12.21
C ALA A 109 -11.38 9.94 10.92
N VAL A 110 -10.82 8.74 11.05
CA VAL A 110 -10.40 7.89 9.92
C VAL A 110 -10.99 6.51 10.10
N VAL A 111 -11.46 5.96 9.01
CA VAL A 111 -11.92 4.56 8.91
C VAL A 111 -11.09 3.86 7.84
N PHE A 112 -10.41 2.80 8.22
CA PHE A 112 -9.85 1.82 7.26
C PHE A 112 -10.76 0.61 7.28
N SER A 113 -11.23 0.19 6.12
CA SER A 113 -12.04 -1.01 5.96
C SER A 113 -11.60 -1.81 4.75
N PHE A 114 -11.68 -3.12 4.86
CA PHE A 114 -11.44 -4.04 3.75
C PHE A 114 -12.77 -4.68 3.34
N ASP A 115 -13.12 -4.52 2.07
CA ASP A 115 -14.30 -5.09 1.47
C ASP A 115 -13.92 -6.25 0.53
N GLU A 116 -14.47 -7.44 0.84
CA GLU A 116 -14.28 -8.64 0.03
C GLU A 116 -15.11 -8.63 -1.26
N THR A 117 -16.11 -7.75 -1.38
CA THR A 117 -17.02 -7.70 -2.54
C THR A 117 -16.39 -7.09 -3.78
N GLY A 118 -15.13 -6.62 -3.69
CA GLY A 118 -14.33 -6.15 -4.82
C GLY A 118 -13.85 -4.71 -4.71
N GLU A 119 -14.25 -3.94 -3.70
CA GLU A 119 -13.73 -2.59 -3.48
C GLU A 119 -12.31 -2.59 -2.85
N GLY A 120 -11.91 -3.71 -2.23
CA GLY A 120 -10.60 -3.86 -1.60
C GLY A 120 -10.44 -2.98 -0.36
N LEU A 121 -9.37 -2.20 -0.30
CA LEU A 121 -9.16 -1.23 0.77
C LEU A 121 -9.99 0.03 0.51
N VAL A 122 -10.81 0.39 1.48
CA VAL A 122 -11.58 1.64 1.50
C VAL A 122 -11.10 2.51 2.67
N VAL A 123 -10.75 3.75 2.38
CA VAL A 123 -10.36 4.76 3.38
C VAL A 123 -11.40 5.86 3.38
N SER A 124 -11.99 6.08 4.56
CA SER A 124 -12.90 7.20 4.77
C SER A 124 -12.35 8.12 5.85
N GLN A 125 -12.60 9.42 5.71
CA GLN A 125 -12.13 10.38 6.70
C GLN A 125 -13.12 11.53 6.87
N ARG A 126 -13.08 12.15 8.07
CA ARG A 126 -13.91 13.30 8.42
C ARG A 126 -13.18 14.21 9.39
N PRO A 127 -13.18 15.55 9.17
CA PRO A 127 -12.59 16.48 10.10
C PRO A 127 -13.38 16.53 11.42
N LEU A 128 -12.69 16.73 12.53
CA LEU A 128 -13.26 16.95 13.85
C LEU A 128 -13.14 18.44 14.26
N PRO A 129 -14.04 18.95 15.14
CA PRO A 129 -15.11 18.24 15.87
C PRO A 129 -16.35 18.00 15.01
N ASN A 130 -16.97 16.83 15.18
CA ASN A 130 -18.20 16.47 14.47
C ASN A 130 -18.95 15.38 15.22
N GLN A 131 -20.29 15.33 15.06
CA GLN A 131 -21.10 14.25 15.62
C GLN A 131 -21.03 13.03 14.70
N ASP A 132 -21.01 11.82 15.27
CA ASP A 132 -20.97 10.55 14.57
C ASP A 132 -19.89 10.52 13.45
N PRO A 133 -18.63 10.81 13.82
CA PRO A 133 -17.60 11.11 12.82
C PRO A 133 -17.25 9.93 11.92
N PHE A 134 -17.47 8.69 12.37
CA PHE A 134 -17.17 7.50 11.60
C PHE A 134 -18.31 7.10 10.67
N ASP A 135 -19.57 7.22 11.12
CA ASP A 135 -20.74 6.84 10.32
C ASP A 135 -20.95 7.77 9.11
N LYS A 136 -20.53 9.02 9.25
CA LYS A 136 -20.64 10.04 8.20
C LYS A 136 -19.30 10.38 7.56
N ALA A 137 -18.27 9.54 7.73
CA ALA A 137 -16.98 9.74 7.09
C ALA A 137 -17.09 9.57 5.57
N GLU A 138 -16.50 10.49 4.83
CA GLU A 138 -16.50 10.47 3.38
C GLU A 138 -15.38 9.56 2.87
N VAL A 139 -15.70 8.74 1.86
CA VAL A 139 -14.71 7.90 1.21
C VAL A 139 -13.77 8.77 0.39
N VAL A 140 -12.49 8.74 0.72
CA VAL A 140 -11.44 9.54 0.07
C VAL A 140 -10.50 8.71 -0.79
N TYR A 141 -10.46 7.38 -0.57
CA TYR A 141 -9.60 6.49 -1.32
C TYR A 141 -10.19 5.08 -1.38
N ARG A 142 -10.03 4.44 -2.54
CA ARG A 142 -10.32 3.03 -2.77
C ARG A 142 -9.17 2.39 -3.50
N ASP A 143 -8.85 1.15 -3.13
CA ASP A 143 -7.81 0.37 -3.79
C ASP A 143 -8.24 -1.10 -3.92
N ALA A 144 -8.81 -1.41 -5.07
CA ALA A 144 -9.26 -2.75 -5.42
C ALA A 144 -8.09 -3.75 -5.61
N THR A 145 -6.85 -3.27 -5.71
CA THR A 145 -5.67 -4.15 -5.80
C THR A 145 -5.32 -4.78 -4.46
N VAL A 146 -5.78 -4.19 -3.33
CA VAL A 146 -5.66 -4.80 -2.01
C VAL A 146 -6.61 -5.99 -1.93
N THR A 147 -6.05 -7.18 -1.77
CA THR A 147 -6.81 -8.44 -1.70
C THR A 147 -6.91 -9.00 -0.29
N SER A 148 -6.16 -8.46 0.66
CA SER A 148 -6.29 -8.80 2.08
C SER A 148 -5.77 -7.66 2.96
N LEU A 149 -6.52 -7.37 4.01
CA LEU A 149 -6.10 -6.53 5.13
C LEU A 149 -6.43 -7.31 6.41
N LYS A 150 -5.43 -7.49 7.27
CA LYS A 150 -5.63 -8.08 8.59
C LYS A 150 -5.04 -7.17 9.67
N LEU A 151 -5.83 -6.91 10.70
CA LEU A 151 -5.50 -6.05 11.83
C LEU A 151 -5.55 -6.87 13.12
N SER A 152 -4.67 -6.56 14.06
CA SER A 152 -4.73 -7.07 15.45
C SER A 152 -4.22 -5.97 16.39
N TYR A 153 -4.69 -6.00 17.61
CA TYR A 153 -4.53 -4.91 18.59
C TYR A 153 -3.80 -5.44 19.82
N MET A 154 -2.78 -4.72 20.29
CA MET A 154 -2.02 -5.09 21.48
C MET A 154 -2.61 -4.42 22.72
N ASP A 155 -2.92 -5.20 23.75
CA ASP A 155 -3.33 -4.69 25.04
C ASP A 155 -2.15 -4.35 25.97
N ASP A 156 -2.44 -3.83 27.16
CA ASP A 156 -1.43 -3.46 28.16
C ASP A 156 -0.62 -4.66 28.69
N SER A 157 -1.18 -5.87 28.64
CA SER A 157 -0.50 -7.11 29.02
C SER A 157 0.37 -7.69 27.92
N SER A 158 0.54 -6.97 26.78
CA SER A 158 1.23 -7.41 25.57
C SER A 158 0.56 -8.59 24.85
N GLY A 159 -0.72 -8.83 25.14
CA GLY A 159 -1.57 -9.78 24.41
C GLY A 159 -2.09 -9.19 23.10
N TRP A 160 -2.17 -10.04 22.07
CA TRP A 160 -2.76 -9.65 20.79
C TRP A 160 -4.23 -10.09 20.74
N LYS A 161 -5.11 -9.17 20.34
CA LYS A 161 -6.56 -9.36 20.16
C LYS A 161 -6.97 -9.00 18.75
N ASP A 162 -7.97 -9.66 18.21
CA ASP A 162 -8.49 -9.39 16.87
C ASP A 162 -9.55 -8.27 16.88
N THR A 163 -9.99 -7.83 18.07
CA THR A 163 -10.94 -6.73 18.22
C THR A 163 -10.49 -5.78 19.32
N TRP A 164 -10.92 -4.52 19.22
CA TRP A 164 -10.70 -3.49 20.24
C TRP A 164 -11.90 -2.56 20.33
N ASP A 165 -12.34 -2.30 21.56
CA ASP A 165 -13.33 -1.27 21.86
C ASP A 165 -12.72 -0.25 22.83
N GLY A 166 -12.47 0.96 22.34
CA GLY A 166 -11.90 2.05 23.11
C GLY A 166 -12.87 2.63 24.15
N ALA A 167 -14.18 2.43 23.98
CA ALA A 167 -15.17 2.83 24.99
C ALA A 167 -15.11 1.90 26.21
N GLU A 168 -15.02 0.61 26.00
CA GLU A 168 -14.88 -0.40 27.06
C GLU A 168 -13.50 -0.33 27.72
N ALA A 169 -12.43 -0.32 26.90
CA ALA A 169 -11.06 -0.27 27.37
C ALA A 169 -10.68 1.08 28.00
N ARG A 170 -11.45 2.15 27.71
CA ARG A 170 -11.17 3.56 28.08
C ARG A 170 -9.81 4.06 27.59
N ALA A 171 -9.22 3.36 26.61
CA ALA A 171 -7.90 3.61 26.06
C ALA A 171 -7.80 3.17 24.59
N THR A 172 -6.78 3.68 23.90
CA THR A 172 -6.32 3.11 22.62
C THR A 172 -5.44 1.90 22.88
N PRO A 173 -5.31 0.95 21.93
CA PRO A 173 -4.36 -0.15 22.06
C PRO A 173 -2.91 0.39 22.08
N ARG A 174 -1.98 -0.38 22.66
CA ARG A 174 -0.54 -0.02 22.66
C ARG A 174 0.09 -0.06 21.29
N ALA A 175 -0.36 -1.02 20.48
CA ALA A 175 0.11 -1.17 19.10
C ALA A 175 -0.97 -1.82 18.24
N VAL A 176 -0.90 -1.55 16.95
CA VAL A 176 -1.69 -2.22 15.92
C VAL A 176 -0.74 -2.97 15.01
N LYS A 177 -0.99 -4.25 14.82
CA LYS A 177 -0.34 -5.07 13.80
C LYS A 177 -1.18 -5.06 12.55
N LEU A 178 -0.58 -4.72 11.43
CA LEU A 178 -1.25 -4.74 10.13
C LEU A 178 -0.52 -5.65 9.15
N THR A 179 -1.27 -6.41 8.38
CA THR A 179 -0.79 -7.21 7.26
C THR A 179 -1.58 -6.82 6.03
N VAL A 180 -0.88 -6.50 4.95
CA VAL A 180 -1.49 -6.08 3.68
C VAL A 180 -0.98 -6.98 2.57
N THR A 181 -1.90 -7.45 1.73
CA THR A 181 -1.60 -8.18 0.50
C THR A 181 -2.25 -7.45 -0.66
N THR A 182 -1.53 -7.28 -1.74
CA THR A 182 -2.03 -6.66 -2.98
C THR A 182 -1.84 -7.61 -4.16
N THR A 183 -2.71 -7.49 -5.16
CA THR A 183 -2.56 -8.17 -6.45
C THR A 183 -2.59 -7.12 -7.54
N LEU A 184 -1.44 -6.89 -8.19
CA LEU A 184 -1.30 -5.94 -9.28
C LEU A 184 -0.80 -6.68 -10.52
N ASN A 185 -1.46 -6.49 -11.66
CA ASN A 185 -1.11 -7.15 -12.94
C ASN A 185 -1.01 -8.68 -12.82
N GLY A 186 -1.89 -9.31 -12.02
CA GLY A 186 -1.89 -10.74 -11.77
C GLY A 186 -0.76 -11.24 -10.85
N ARG A 187 0.00 -10.33 -10.23
CA ARG A 187 1.09 -10.67 -9.29
C ARG A 187 0.70 -10.31 -7.88
N VAL A 188 0.88 -11.25 -6.98
CA VAL A 188 0.62 -11.08 -5.55
C VAL A 188 1.89 -10.56 -4.87
N ALA A 189 1.74 -9.51 -4.06
CA ALA A 189 2.76 -9.03 -3.15
C ALA A 189 2.18 -8.89 -1.74
N ALA A 190 2.92 -9.38 -0.76
CA ALA A 190 2.61 -9.22 0.65
C ALA A 190 3.85 -8.70 1.39
N LEU A 191 3.64 -7.87 2.38
CA LEU A 191 4.68 -7.47 3.32
C LEU A 191 4.63 -8.33 4.58
N PRO A 192 5.76 -8.51 5.27
CA PRO A 192 5.74 -9.01 6.63
C PRO A 192 4.81 -8.16 7.50
N PRO A 193 4.18 -8.76 8.54
CA PRO A 193 3.33 -8.00 9.45
C PRO A 193 4.06 -6.78 10.01
N LEU A 194 3.46 -5.60 9.86
CA LEU A 194 3.99 -4.34 10.35
C LEU A 194 3.32 -4.01 11.69
N THR A 195 4.12 -3.82 12.74
CA THR A 195 3.63 -3.40 14.05
C THR A 195 3.83 -1.89 14.20
N VAL A 196 2.76 -1.18 14.44
CA VAL A 196 2.72 0.27 14.64
C VAL A 196 2.40 0.54 16.11
N SER A 197 3.34 1.12 16.85
CA SER A 197 3.09 1.58 18.22
C SER A 197 2.24 2.84 18.20
N LEU A 198 1.22 2.90 19.05
CA LEU A 198 0.37 4.07 19.19
C LEU A 198 0.86 4.94 20.36
N PRO A 199 0.67 6.27 20.30
CA PRO A 199 0.94 7.15 21.41
C PRO A 199 0.09 6.76 22.63
N ILE A 200 0.73 6.61 23.78
CA ILE A 200 0.05 6.38 25.06
C ILE A 200 -0.41 7.75 25.56
N ALA A 201 -1.69 7.90 25.90
CA ALA A 201 -2.16 9.10 26.55
C ALA A 201 -1.38 9.31 27.85
N PRO A 202 -0.88 10.53 28.14
CA PRO A 202 -0.32 10.82 29.45
C PRO A 202 -1.38 10.53 30.52
N PRO A 203 -1.00 9.97 31.68
CA PRO A 203 -1.92 9.80 32.79
C PRO A 203 -2.48 11.17 33.19
N GLN A 204 -3.80 11.25 33.30
CA GLN A 204 -4.51 12.44 33.80
C GLN A 204 -4.49 12.46 35.31
#